data_924066420b655bca9626bb36619cfd51
#
_entry.id   924066420b655bca9626bb36619cfd51
#
_cell.length_a   1.000
_cell.length_b   1.000
_cell.length_c   1.000
_cell.angle_alpha   90.00
_cell.angle_beta   90.00
_cell.angle_gamma   90.00
#
_symmetry.space_group_name_H-M   'P 1'
#
loop_
_entity.id
_entity.type
_entity.pdbx_description
1 polymer ?
#
loop_
_entity_poly.entity_id
_entity_poly.type
_entity_poly.pdbx_seq_one_letter_code
_entity_poly.pdbx_strand_id
1 'polypeptide(L)'
;MSPQIRRSVFFWKNLVAAFLCTIGIFSMAIVFTLHFRPLYYFDIDHLDIPAKSGYSEEVIRRNYDELIDYNSISGPSRLTFSDFMMSEEGEIHFEEVKRIFLNIEYASFVLVPLTLLLTAWQIRKKNAPFFAVLSAFPTFLVVIIGSLVALNWDFCFVLFHKILFRNDYWIFDPACDPVITILPDAYF
;
A
#
# COMPACT_ATOMS: atom_id res chain seq x y z
N MET A 1 -0.25 -36.12 25.42
CA MET A 1 -0.22 -35.60 24.05
C MET A 1 0.92 -36.26 23.30
N SER A 2 0.66 -36.95 22.19
CA SER A 2 1.69 -37.67 21.45
C SER A 2 2.77 -36.71 20.90
N PRO A 3 4.02 -37.16 20.65
CA PRO A 3 5.09 -36.34 20.09
C PRO A 3 4.70 -35.70 18.73
N GLN A 4 3.91 -36.39 17.93
CA GLN A 4 3.41 -35.91 16.65
C GLN A 4 2.44 -34.73 16.83
N ILE A 5 1.49 -34.81 17.76
CA ILE A 5 0.57 -33.73 18.08
C ILE A 5 1.33 -32.49 18.57
N ARG A 6 2.35 -32.69 19.41
CA ARG A 6 3.20 -31.60 19.92
C ARG A 6 3.94 -30.87 18.79
N ARG A 7 4.50 -31.59 17.80
CA ARG A 7 5.18 -31.02 16.63
C ARG A 7 4.20 -30.27 15.75
N SER A 8 3.01 -30.80 15.49
CA SER A 8 1.98 -30.14 14.70
C SER A 8 1.50 -28.85 15.35
N VAL A 9 1.17 -28.86 16.64
CA VAL A 9 0.76 -27.64 17.38
C VAL A 9 1.85 -26.57 17.37
N PHE A 10 3.11 -26.95 17.51
CA PHE A 10 4.24 -26.03 17.46
C PHE A 10 4.40 -25.40 16.07
N PHE A 11 4.28 -26.20 15.02
CA PHE A 11 4.32 -25.72 13.63
C PHE A 11 3.21 -24.69 13.35
N TRP A 12 1.97 -25.00 13.67
CA TRP A 12 0.84 -24.09 13.44
C TRP A 12 0.95 -22.80 14.24
N LYS A 13 1.45 -22.84 15.48
CA LYS A 13 1.68 -21.63 16.26
C LYS A 13 2.73 -20.71 15.61
N ASN A 14 3.81 -21.27 15.08
CA ASN A 14 4.82 -20.49 14.37
C ASN A 14 4.26 -19.91 13.06
N LEU A 15 3.47 -20.70 12.33
CA LEU A 15 2.84 -20.24 11.08
C LEU A 15 1.89 -19.07 11.33
N VAL A 16 1.00 -19.18 12.32
CA VAL A 16 0.05 -18.10 12.66
C VAL A 16 0.79 -16.86 13.16
N ALA A 17 1.79 -17.02 14.02
CA ALA A 17 2.57 -15.89 14.51
C ALA A 17 3.36 -15.20 13.38
N ALA A 18 3.98 -15.98 12.49
CA ALA A 18 4.69 -15.43 11.32
C ALA A 18 3.74 -14.74 10.34
N PHE A 19 2.55 -15.30 10.11
CA PHE A 19 1.51 -14.67 9.28
C PHE A 19 1.06 -13.32 9.85
N LEU A 20 0.78 -13.24 11.15
CA LEU A 20 0.43 -11.98 11.82
C LEU A 20 1.55 -10.94 11.71
N CYS A 21 2.81 -11.37 11.94
CA CYS A 21 3.96 -10.48 11.76
C CYS A 21 4.12 -10.02 10.31
N THR A 22 3.85 -10.89 9.33
CA THR A 22 3.88 -10.51 7.91
C THR A 22 2.85 -9.43 7.59
N ILE A 23 1.62 -9.56 8.08
CA ILE A 23 0.59 -8.51 7.91
C ILE A 23 1.07 -7.19 8.56
N GLY A 24 1.64 -7.25 9.76
CA GLY A 24 2.18 -6.06 10.43
C GLY A 24 3.34 -5.41 9.66
N ILE A 25 4.23 -6.20 9.06
CA ILE A 25 5.32 -5.69 8.21
C ILE A 25 4.76 -5.01 6.96
N PHE A 26 3.80 -5.64 6.26
CA PHE A 26 3.20 -5.05 5.07
C PHE A 26 2.38 -3.81 5.40
N SER A 27 1.60 -3.80 6.49
CA SER A 27 0.86 -2.59 6.88
C SER A 27 1.81 -1.42 7.17
N MET A 28 2.92 -1.67 7.86
CA MET A 28 3.94 -0.67 8.11
C MET A 28 4.58 -0.18 6.81
N ALA A 29 4.91 -1.08 5.89
CA ALA A 29 5.50 -0.73 4.60
C ALA A 29 4.55 0.14 3.76
N ILE A 30 3.26 -0.21 3.69
CA ILE A 30 2.24 0.56 2.97
C ILE A 30 2.12 1.97 3.57
N VAL A 31 1.96 2.08 4.89
CA VAL A 31 1.85 3.38 5.56
C VAL A 31 3.11 4.22 5.37
N PHE A 32 4.30 3.61 5.49
CA PHE A 32 5.56 4.30 5.26
C PHE A 32 5.65 4.81 3.82
N THR A 33 5.36 3.96 2.82
CA THR A 33 5.45 4.34 1.39
C THR A 33 4.44 5.44 1.05
N LEU A 34 3.19 5.35 1.56
CA LEU A 34 2.16 6.37 1.36
C LEU A 34 2.65 7.77 1.79
N HIS A 35 3.29 7.86 2.95
CA HIS A 35 3.73 9.15 3.51
C HIS A 35 5.16 9.55 3.09
N PHE A 36 5.90 8.69 2.40
CA PHE A 36 7.27 8.97 1.98
C PHE A 36 7.33 9.76 0.66
N ARG A 37 6.88 11.01 0.70
CA ARG A 37 6.82 11.94 -0.44
C ARG A 37 8.13 12.08 -1.23
N PRO A 38 9.34 12.00 -0.62
CA PRO A 38 10.59 12.09 -1.39
C PRO A 38 10.70 11.08 -2.53
N LEU A 39 10.02 9.91 -2.44
CA LEU A 39 9.99 8.94 -3.54
C LEU A 39 9.30 9.55 -4.76
N TYR A 40 8.09 10.07 -4.61
CA TYR A 40 7.37 10.71 -5.70
C TYR A 40 8.09 11.96 -6.23
N TYR A 41 8.68 12.76 -5.34
CA TYR A 41 9.42 13.95 -5.77
C TYR A 41 10.64 13.61 -6.62
N PHE A 42 11.30 12.49 -6.34
CA PHE A 42 12.35 11.96 -7.21
C PHE A 42 11.76 11.52 -8.58
N ASP A 43 10.59 10.88 -8.57
CA ASP A 43 9.97 10.37 -9.79
C ASP A 43 9.39 11.50 -10.67
N ILE A 44 9.10 12.68 -10.14
CA ILE A 44 8.70 13.84 -10.95
C ILE A 44 9.73 14.13 -12.04
N ASP A 45 11.01 14.18 -11.68
CA ASP A 45 12.10 14.39 -12.62
C ASP A 45 12.45 13.13 -13.41
N HIS A 46 12.53 11.98 -12.70
CA HIS A 46 12.96 10.72 -13.31
C HIS A 46 12.02 10.22 -14.41
N LEU A 47 10.71 10.43 -14.24
CA LEU A 47 9.68 10.05 -15.19
C LEU A 47 9.27 11.18 -16.15
N ASP A 48 9.91 12.36 -16.03
CA ASP A 48 9.60 13.55 -16.84
C ASP A 48 8.11 13.92 -16.80
N ILE A 49 7.52 13.88 -15.60
CA ILE A 49 6.08 14.14 -15.38
C ILE A 49 5.67 15.54 -15.86
N PRO A 50 6.45 16.63 -15.65
CA PRO A 50 6.10 17.94 -16.15
C PRO A 50 5.93 18.02 -17.66
N ALA A 51 6.83 17.41 -18.43
CA ALA A 51 6.72 17.42 -19.88
C ALA A 51 5.54 16.58 -20.40
N LYS A 52 5.22 15.47 -19.70
CA LYS A 52 4.11 14.58 -20.08
C LYS A 52 2.74 15.12 -19.70
N SER A 53 2.61 15.72 -18.51
CA SER A 53 1.35 16.26 -18.01
C SER A 53 1.05 17.69 -18.47
N GLY A 54 2.09 18.44 -18.83
CA GLY A 54 1.99 19.87 -19.17
C GLY A 54 1.88 20.81 -17.96
N TYR A 55 2.01 20.29 -16.72
CA TYR A 55 1.96 21.07 -15.49
C TYR A 55 3.37 21.38 -14.98
N SER A 56 3.54 22.51 -14.27
CA SER A 56 4.80 22.81 -13.61
C SER A 56 5.03 21.86 -12.42
N GLU A 57 6.29 21.64 -12.06
CA GLU A 57 6.65 20.83 -10.90
C GLU A 57 5.97 21.33 -9.61
N GLU A 58 5.82 22.64 -9.43
CA GLU A 58 5.15 23.23 -8.28
C GLU A 58 3.67 22.82 -8.20
N VAL A 59 2.94 22.84 -9.32
CA VAL A 59 1.55 22.39 -9.42
C VAL A 59 1.45 20.90 -9.13
N ILE A 60 2.36 20.09 -9.70
CA ILE A 60 2.39 18.65 -9.50
C ILE A 60 2.60 18.31 -8.01
N ARG A 61 3.61 18.91 -7.38
CA ARG A 61 3.91 18.68 -5.95
C ARG A 61 2.75 19.09 -5.05
N ARG A 62 2.17 20.26 -5.29
CA ARG A 62 1.05 20.76 -4.48
C ARG A 62 -0.14 19.81 -4.51
N ASN A 63 -0.61 19.43 -5.70
CA ASN A 63 -1.76 18.55 -5.82
C ASN A 63 -1.48 17.12 -5.33
N TYR A 64 -0.27 16.62 -5.52
CA TYR A 64 0.14 15.35 -4.93
C TYR A 64 0.16 15.43 -3.40
N ASP A 65 0.67 16.50 -2.82
CA ASP A 65 0.69 16.70 -1.37
C ASP A 65 -0.72 16.77 -0.79
N GLU A 66 -1.64 17.46 -1.45
CA GLU A 66 -3.06 17.51 -1.08
C GLU A 66 -3.70 16.11 -1.09
N LEU A 67 -3.38 15.29 -2.09
CA LEU A 67 -3.86 13.91 -2.18
C LEU A 67 -3.31 13.05 -1.03
N ILE A 68 -2.02 13.16 -0.71
CA ILE A 68 -1.41 12.40 0.39
C ILE A 68 -1.93 12.87 1.76
N ASP A 69 -2.07 14.19 1.95
CA ASP A 69 -2.65 14.74 3.17
C ASP A 69 -4.08 14.26 3.37
N TYR A 70 -4.88 14.26 2.31
CA TYR A 70 -6.24 13.72 2.35
C TYR A 70 -6.29 12.27 2.81
N ASN A 71 -5.39 11.42 2.33
CA ASN A 71 -5.35 9.99 2.65
C ASN A 71 -4.79 9.67 4.04
N SER A 72 -4.48 10.67 4.87
CA SER A 72 -3.98 10.49 6.24
C SER A 72 -5.10 10.52 7.29
N ILE A 73 -4.83 9.96 8.50
CA ILE A 73 -5.76 10.00 9.65
C ILE A 73 -6.13 11.43 10.03
N SER A 74 -5.16 12.35 9.95
CA SER A 74 -5.36 13.78 10.26
C SER A 74 -5.83 14.59 9.06
N GLY A 75 -6.04 13.96 7.91
CA GLY A 75 -6.40 14.65 6.67
C GLY A 75 -7.83 15.18 6.64
N PRO A 76 -8.11 16.12 5.73
CA PRO A 76 -9.43 16.74 5.60
C PRO A 76 -10.51 15.71 5.28
N SER A 77 -11.76 16.02 5.61
CA SER A 77 -12.90 15.12 5.34
C SER A 77 -13.22 14.99 3.86
N ARG A 78 -12.89 16.00 3.06
CA ARG A 78 -13.11 16.03 1.61
C ARG A 78 -11.82 16.37 0.89
N LEU A 79 -11.54 15.67 -0.22
CA LEU A 79 -10.44 16.01 -1.12
C LEU A 79 -10.82 17.25 -1.94
N THR A 80 -9.91 18.21 -1.99
CA THR A 80 -9.98 19.36 -2.88
C THR A 80 -8.59 19.61 -3.42
N PHE A 81 -8.49 19.68 -4.73
CA PHE A 81 -7.26 20.06 -5.41
C PHE A 81 -7.24 21.57 -5.65
N SER A 82 -6.09 22.21 -5.44
CA SER A 82 -5.93 23.65 -5.69
C SER A 82 -5.95 23.99 -7.18
N ASP A 83 -5.47 23.07 -8.04
CA ASP A 83 -5.27 23.34 -9.45
C ASP A 83 -6.10 22.43 -10.37
N PHE A 84 -6.64 21.32 -9.85
CA PHE A 84 -7.35 20.33 -10.64
C PHE A 84 -8.83 20.31 -10.34
N MET A 85 -9.63 20.14 -11.40
CA MET A 85 -11.02 19.73 -11.24
C MET A 85 -11.08 18.24 -10.89
N MET A 86 -12.22 17.81 -10.38
CA MET A 86 -12.49 16.42 -10.03
C MET A 86 -13.94 16.10 -10.35
N SER A 87 -14.17 14.97 -11.00
CA SER A 87 -15.51 14.48 -11.28
C SER A 87 -16.18 13.93 -10.01
N GLU A 88 -17.49 13.70 -10.04
CA GLU A 88 -18.21 13.06 -8.94
C GLU A 88 -17.73 11.61 -8.75
N GLU A 89 -17.49 10.90 -9.84
CA GLU A 89 -16.93 9.54 -9.85
C GLU A 89 -15.52 9.51 -9.24
N GLY A 90 -14.68 10.49 -9.60
CA GLY A 90 -13.33 10.66 -9.04
C GLY A 90 -13.37 10.94 -7.54
N GLU A 91 -14.27 11.80 -7.06
CA GLU A 91 -14.45 12.07 -5.63
C GLU A 91 -14.82 10.79 -4.87
N ILE A 92 -15.80 10.02 -5.38
CA ILE A 92 -16.22 8.76 -4.79
C ILE A 92 -15.05 7.76 -4.74
N HIS A 93 -14.29 7.64 -5.83
CA HIS A 93 -13.14 6.74 -5.86
C HIS A 93 -12.10 7.13 -4.80
N PHE A 94 -11.73 8.39 -4.68
CA PHE A 94 -10.77 8.84 -3.67
C PHE A 94 -11.31 8.67 -2.23
N GLU A 95 -12.62 8.77 -2.00
CA GLU A 95 -13.20 8.43 -0.70
C GLU A 95 -13.05 6.93 -0.37
N GLU A 96 -13.25 6.06 -1.36
CA GLU A 96 -13.04 4.62 -1.20
C GLU A 96 -11.57 4.29 -0.93
N VAL A 97 -10.64 4.92 -1.67
CA VAL A 97 -9.19 4.81 -1.47
C VAL A 97 -8.79 5.26 -0.05
N LYS A 98 -9.24 6.45 0.37
CA LYS A 98 -9.00 6.94 1.73
C LYS A 98 -9.45 5.95 2.79
N ARG A 99 -10.63 5.36 2.62
CA ARG A 99 -11.17 4.38 3.57
C ARG A 99 -10.27 3.15 3.70
N ILE A 100 -9.68 2.71 2.60
CA ILE A 100 -8.72 1.60 2.59
C ILE A 100 -7.46 1.99 3.37
N PHE A 101 -6.84 3.15 3.04
CA PHE A 101 -5.63 3.60 3.73
C PHE A 101 -5.85 3.85 5.22
N LEU A 102 -6.95 4.48 5.62
CA LEU A 102 -7.29 4.67 7.03
C LEU A 102 -7.42 3.34 7.78
N ASN A 103 -8.06 2.33 7.17
CA ASN A 103 -8.17 1.01 7.78
C ASN A 103 -6.78 0.36 7.97
N ILE A 104 -5.87 0.51 7.00
CA ILE A 104 -4.50 0.01 7.10
C ILE A 104 -3.73 0.79 8.19
N GLU A 105 -3.85 2.11 8.24
CA GLU A 105 -3.21 2.94 9.27
C GLU A 105 -3.69 2.56 10.68
N TYR A 106 -5.00 2.45 10.91
CA TYR A 106 -5.54 2.01 12.20
C TYR A 106 -5.09 0.59 12.55
N ALA A 107 -5.11 -0.33 11.59
CA ALA A 107 -4.61 -1.68 11.81
C ALA A 107 -3.11 -1.68 12.17
N SER A 108 -2.30 -0.81 11.57
CA SER A 108 -0.87 -0.72 11.83
C SER A 108 -0.56 -0.30 13.27
N PHE A 109 -1.37 0.54 13.91
CA PHE A 109 -1.19 0.89 15.33
C PHE A 109 -1.28 -0.31 16.28
N VAL A 110 -1.97 -1.37 15.88
CA VAL A 110 -2.07 -2.61 16.66
C VAL A 110 -1.05 -3.64 16.15
N LEU A 111 -0.97 -3.83 14.84
CA LEU A 111 -0.18 -4.90 14.23
C LEU A 111 1.33 -4.66 14.35
N VAL A 112 1.79 -3.41 14.24
CA VAL A 112 3.23 -3.10 14.35
C VAL A 112 3.76 -3.37 15.77
N PRO A 113 3.17 -2.84 16.85
CA PRO A 113 3.59 -3.19 18.21
C PRO A 113 3.49 -4.69 18.50
N LEU A 114 2.43 -5.36 18.04
CA LEU A 114 2.27 -6.80 18.18
C LEU A 114 3.41 -7.56 17.47
N THR A 115 3.76 -7.16 16.25
CA THR A 115 4.88 -7.73 15.47
C THR A 115 6.19 -7.58 16.23
N LEU A 116 6.48 -6.40 16.79
CA LEU A 116 7.69 -6.14 17.57
C LEU A 116 7.73 -7.01 18.82
N LEU A 117 6.63 -7.12 19.57
CA LEU A 117 6.53 -7.93 20.78
C LEU A 117 6.69 -9.41 20.48
N LEU A 118 5.99 -9.93 19.45
CA LEU A 118 6.11 -11.34 19.03
C LEU A 118 7.53 -11.65 18.58
N THR A 119 8.12 -10.81 17.76
CA THR A 119 9.49 -10.98 17.27
C THR A 119 10.49 -10.98 18.41
N ALA A 120 10.40 -10.02 19.34
CA ALA A 120 11.26 -9.96 20.53
C ALA A 120 11.12 -11.20 21.43
N TRP A 121 9.88 -11.68 21.59
CA TRP A 121 9.63 -12.91 22.34
C TRP A 121 10.22 -14.16 21.66
N GLN A 122 10.12 -14.27 20.34
CA GLN A 122 10.69 -15.38 19.57
C GLN A 122 12.23 -15.36 19.56
N ILE A 123 12.84 -14.15 19.55
CA ILE A 123 14.29 -13.98 19.71
C ILE A 123 14.74 -14.55 21.06
N ARG A 124 14.06 -14.17 22.17
CA ARG A 124 14.37 -14.68 23.51
C ARG A 124 14.25 -16.20 23.60
N LYS A 125 13.31 -16.78 22.86
CA LYS A 125 13.12 -18.24 22.78
C LYS A 125 14.08 -18.95 21.82
N LYS A 126 14.90 -18.21 21.07
CA LYS A 126 15.78 -18.75 20.03
C LYS A 126 15.03 -19.63 19.03
N ASN A 127 13.80 -19.23 18.65
CA ASN A 127 12.90 -20.01 17.82
C ASN A 127 13.23 -19.86 16.32
N ALA A 128 14.28 -20.54 15.86
CA ALA A 128 14.71 -20.51 14.47
C ALA A 128 13.61 -20.89 13.44
N PRO A 129 12.75 -21.92 13.70
CA PRO A 129 11.65 -22.24 12.78
C PRO A 129 10.66 -21.07 12.53
N PHE A 130 10.39 -20.24 13.54
CA PHE A 130 9.58 -19.06 13.37
C PHE A 130 10.21 -18.08 12.37
N PHE A 131 11.50 -17.78 12.53
CA PHE A 131 12.21 -16.86 11.66
C PHE A 131 12.36 -17.40 10.24
N ALA A 132 12.51 -18.70 10.06
CA ALA A 132 12.52 -19.31 8.73
C ALA A 132 11.19 -19.09 7.99
N VAL A 133 10.04 -19.24 8.67
CA VAL A 133 8.73 -18.95 8.09
C VAL A 133 8.54 -17.46 7.86
N LEU A 134 8.92 -16.62 8.84
CA LEU A 134 8.77 -15.17 8.75
C LEU A 134 9.62 -14.55 7.63
N SER A 135 10.75 -15.12 7.28
CA SER A 135 11.55 -14.65 6.14
C SER A 135 11.04 -15.22 4.82
N ALA A 136 10.73 -16.52 4.76
CA ALA A 136 10.35 -17.19 3.52
C ALA A 136 8.99 -16.72 2.99
N PHE A 137 7.98 -16.60 3.86
CA PHE A 137 6.61 -16.33 3.46
C PHE A 137 6.41 -14.94 2.81
N PRO A 138 6.78 -13.81 3.43
CA PRO A 138 6.65 -12.51 2.78
C PRO A 138 7.54 -12.37 1.55
N THR A 139 8.76 -12.96 1.56
CA THR A 139 9.63 -12.95 0.37
C THR A 139 8.96 -13.67 -0.79
N PHE A 140 8.38 -14.83 -0.56
CA PHE A 140 7.64 -15.59 -1.58
C PHE A 140 6.47 -14.78 -2.14
N LEU A 141 5.68 -14.11 -1.29
CA LEU A 141 4.58 -13.24 -1.73
C LEU A 141 5.08 -12.08 -2.59
N VAL A 142 6.12 -11.37 -2.15
CA VAL A 142 6.69 -10.24 -2.89
C VAL A 142 7.23 -10.71 -4.26
N VAL A 143 7.93 -11.83 -4.30
CA VAL A 143 8.47 -12.37 -5.56
C VAL A 143 7.36 -12.76 -6.53
N ILE A 144 6.32 -13.46 -6.05
CA ILE A 144 5.20 -13.85 -6.92
C ILE A 144 4.43 -12.63 -7.41
N ILE A 145 3.98 -11.77 -6.50
CA ILE A 145 3.18 -10.59 -6.87
C ILE A 145 4.00 -9.66 -7.76
N GLY A 146 5.25 -9.38 -7.41
CA GLY A 146 6.13 -8.54 -8.22
C GLY A 146 6.41 -9.13 -9.60
N SER A 147 6.56 -10.46 -9.71
CA SER A 147 6.71 -11.11 -11.01
C SER A 147 5.45 -11.01 -11.86
N LEU A 148 4.27 -11.19 -11.27
CA LEU A 148 2.99 -11.05 -11.98
C LEU A 148 2.78 -9.61 -12.48
N VAL A 149 3.06 -8.62 -11.65
CA VAL A 149 2.99 -7.19 -11.98
C VAL A 149 3.98 -6.86 -13.12
N ALA A 150 5.23 -7.32 -13.02
CA ALA A 150 6.25 -7.09 -14.05
C ALA A 150 5.93 -7.76 -15.38
N LEU A 151 5.21 -8.90 -15.38
CA LEU A 151 4.83 -9.59 -16.59
C LEU A 151 3.61 -8.99 -17.30
N ASN A 152 2.66 -8.45 -16.56
CA ASN A 152 1.44 -7.86 -17.13
C ASN A 152 0.83 -6.84 -16.16
N TRP A 153 1.33 -5.61 -16.24
CA TRP A 153 0.89 -4.48 -15.45
C TRP A 153 -0.62 -4.22 -15.61
N ASP A 154 -1.09 -4.07 -16.84
CA ASP A 154 -2.49 -3.72 -17.14
C ASP A 154 -3.48 -4.71 -16.52
N PHE A 155 -3.18 -6.00 -16.67
CA PHE A 155 -4.01 -7.05 -16.08
C PHE A 155 -4.03 -6.96 -14.55
N CYS A 156 -2.86 -6.79 -13.93
CA CYS A 156 -2.75 -6.72 -12.47
C CYS A 156 -3.42 -5.45 -11.93
N PHE A 157 -3.27 -4.32 -12.60
CA PHE A 157 -3.89 -3.05 -12.25
C PHE A 157 -5.42 -3.16 -12.28
N VAL A 158 -5.99 -3.66 -13.38
CA VAL A 158 -7.44 -3.87 -13.52
C VAL A 158 -7.95 -4.89 -12.49
N LEU A 159 -7.24 -6.01 -12.29
CA LEU A 159 -7.63 -7.02 -11.31
C LEU A 159 -7.63 -6.48 -9.89
N PHE A 160 -6.62 -5.72 -9.51
CA PHE A 160 -6.50 -5.05 -8.22
C PHE A 160 -7.71 -4.14 -7.96
N HIS A 161 -8.05 -3.27 -8.92
CA HIS A 161 -9.19 -2.36 -8.80
C HIS A 161 -10.51 -3.12 -8.70
N LYS A 162 -10.74 -4.15 -9.51
CA LYS A 162 -11.96 -4.98 -9.45
C LYS A 162 -12.12 -5.79 -8.16
N ILE A 163 -11.02 -6.12 -7.47
CA ILE A 163 -11.07 -6.78 -6.16
C ILE A 163 -11.45 -5.78 -5.06
N LEU A 164 -10.91 -4.56 -5.11
CA LEU A 164 -11.09 -3.56 -4.06
C LEU A 164 -12.36 -2.72 -4.22
N PHE A 165 -12.74 -2.43 -5.45
CA PHE A 165 -13.85 -1.55 -5.80
C PHE A 165 -14.96 -2.31 -6.53
N ARG A 166 -16.22 -1.94 -6.28
CA ARG A 166 -17.40 -2.56 -6.92
C ARG A 166 -17.97 -1.73 -8.06
N ASN A 167 -17.24 -0.72 -8.50
CA ASN A 167 -17.58 0.23 -9.55
C ASN A 167 -16.37 0.41 -10.47
N ASP A 168 -16.54 1.22 -11.51
CA ASP A 168 -15.49 1.54 -12.48
C ASP A 168 -15.02 3.01 -12.35
N TYR A 169 -15.25 3.69 -11.21
CA TYR A 169 -14.91 5.08 -10.94
C TYR A 169 -13.41 5.36 -10.83
N TRP A 170 -12.59 4.30 -10.80
CA TRP A 170 -11.13 4.36 -10.89
C TRP A 170 -10.61 4.57 -12.32
N ILE A 171 -11.50 4.50 -13.35
CA ILE A 171 -11.15 4.77 -14.75
C ILE A 171 -11.33 6.27 -15.01
N PHE A 172 -10.28 7.02 -14.71
CA PHE A 172 -10.29 8.47 -14.86
C PHE A 172 -10.24 8.94 -16.30
N ASP A 173 -11.03 9.98 -16.62
CA ASP A 173 -10.87 10.79 -17.83
C ASP A 173 -9.97 11.99 -17.51
N PRO A 174 -8.78 12.13 -18.13
CA PRO A 174 -7.91 13.28 -17.90
C PRO A 174 -8.56 14.65 -18.14
N ALA A 175 -9.65 14.72 -18.92
CA ALA A 175 -10.38 15.96 -19.15
C ALA A 175 -11.21 16.39 -17.94
N CYS A 176 -11.68 15.44 -17.11
CA CYS A 176 -12.47 15.70 -15.91
C CYS A 176 -11.68 15.53 -14.62
N ASP A 177 -10.69 14.61 -14.63
CA ASP A 177 -9.85 14.25 -13.52
C ASP A 177 -8.35 14.38 -13.87
N PRO A 178 -7.82 15.60 -14.06
CA PRO A 178 -6.43 15.83 -14.49
C PRO A 178 -5.38 15.21 -13.58
N VAL A 179 -5.72 14.92 -12.33
CA VAL A 179 -4.83 14.27 -11.35
C VAL A 179 -4.21 12.98 -11.89
N ILE A 180 -4.89 12.25 -12.77
CA ILE A 180 -4.33 11.01 -13.35
C ILE A 180 -3.10 11.28 -14.23
N THR A 181 -2.97 12.48 -14.79
CA THR A 181 -1.82 12.82 -15.63
C THR A 181 -0.53 13.02 -14.83
N ILE A 182 -0.66 13.29 -13.54
CA ILE A 182 0.50 13.40 -12.64
C ILE A 182 0.79 12.12 -11.88
N LEU A 183 -0.02 11.07 -12.06
CA LEU A 183 0.14 9.74 -11.46
C LEU A 183 0.33 8.69 -12.58
N PRO A 184 1.43 8.73 -13.34
CA PRO A 184 1.63 7.82 -14.47
C PRO A 184 1.81 6.36 -13.99
N ASP A 185 1.42 5.40 -14.83
CA ASP A 185 1.58 3.96 -14.55
C ASP A 185 2.99 3.58 -14.11
N ALA A 186 4.01 4.24 -14.67
CA ALA A 186 5.41 4.00 -14.32
C ALA A 186 5.78 4.42 -12.89
N TYR A 187 4.92 5.17 -12.19
CA TYR A 187 5.09 5.52 -10.78
C TYR A 187 4.70 4.36 -9.85
N PHE A 188 3.72 3.55 -10.22
CA PHE A 188 3.24 2.42 -9.43
C PHE A 188 4.04 1.14 -9.71
#